data_5a12ee61d681787eb4e2d75596ba3683
#
_entry.id   5a12ee61d681787eb4e2d75596ba3683
#
_cell.length_a   1.000
_cell.length_b   1.000
_cell.length_c   1.000
_cell.angle_alpha   90.00
_cell.angle_beta   90.00
_cell.angle_gamma   90.00
#
_symmetry.space_group_name_H-M   'P 1'
#
loop_
_entity.id
_entity.type
_entity.pdbx_description
1 polymer ?
#
loop_
_entity_poly.entity_id
_entity_poly.type
_entity_poly.pdbx_seq_one_letter_code
_entity_poly.pdbx_strand_id
1 'polypeptide(L)'
;MNELVLVTGANGFVGRHLVRELLQGGYQVRAVDRSFENAPEDGAERIEADILDAPIMQAAMDDVKTVYHLAALTSLWMPDESAYQTVNVEGTRTVLQAALNAKADRFVHCSSFVTAITGSASRNERSVADDDIGEPADLFGAYARSKRRGERVVMDAKFLIDTIVVMPSAPIGAGDHNMTAPTGLLRDLVNGNIPATLDQLINFIDVQLLAKAIVQAGEQGQPANRYLLSGKNWRMDDFLVHLEQLTGIDMPKRQVPFSLALIASFIEEKILCKFLKRPPKAPFSGVRFAGRKLVFDATKAQASFDMDLTPLDDALIEALSWLSKNGHLNRSVPAFDEFEEETGQETDHETDQEDGDTPSQDQE
;
A
#
# COMPACT_ATOMS: atom_id res chain seq x y z
N MET A 1 1.88 27.19 1.94
CA MET A 1 1.66 27.28 3.40
C MET A 1 2.62 26.29 4.04
N ASN A 2 3.47 26.72 4.98
CA ASN A 2 4.39 25.82 5.70
C ASN A 2 3.66 25.11 6.85
N GLU A 3 2.59 24.38 6.55
CA GLU A 3 1.87 23.62 7.57
C GLU A 3 2.68 22.39 7.96
N LEU A 4 2.85 22.14 9.26
CA LEU A 4 3.52 20.96 9.78
C LEU A 4 2.52 19.81 9.89
N VAL A 5 2.83 18.71 9.21
CA VAL A 5 2.06 17.48 9.27
C VAL A 5 2.90 16.34 9.84
N LEU A 6 2.27 15.37 10.49
CA LEU A 6 2.93 14.18 11.01
C LEU A 6 2.46 12.94 10.29
N VAL A 7 3.40 12.10 9.85
CA VAL A 7 3.13 10.81 9.21
C VAL A 7 3.70 9.69 10.07
N THR A 8 2.87 8.79 10.60
CA THR A 8 3.33 7.56 11.25
C THR A 8 3.36 6.41 10.24
N GLY A 9 4.29 5.47 10.39
CA GLY A 9 4.53 4.45 9.37
C GLY A 9 5.17 5.04 8.11
N ALA A 10 5.90 6.13 8.30
CA ALA A 10 6.47 6.95 7.23
C ALA A 10 7.49 6.21 6.35
N ASN A 11 8.21 5.23 6.91
CA ASN A 11 9.16 4.40 6.18
C ASN A 11 8.53 3.13 5.56
N GLY A 12 7.21 2.93 5.76
CA GLY A 12 6.45 1.87 5.09
C GLY A 12 6.23 2.16 3.61
N PHE A 13 5.74 1.16 2.85
CA PHE A 13 5.53 1.28 1.41
C PHE A 13 4.68 2.50 1.02
N VAL A 14 3.45 2.60 1.52
CA VAL A 14 2.58 3.76 1.25
C VAL A 14 3.12 5.03 1.92
N GLY A 15 3.73 4.89 3.13
CA GLY A 15 4.25 6.02 3.89
C GLY A 15 5.32 6.82 3.17
N ARG A 16 6.26 6.16 2.50
CA ARG A 16 7.33 6.83 1.71
C ARG A 16 6.76 7.64 0.55
N HIS A 17 5.77 7.12 -0.15
CA HIS A 17 5.10 7.83 -1.24
C HIS A 17 4.30 9.02 -0.69
N LEU A 18 3.61 8.84 0.45
CA LEU A 18 2.87 9.92 1.10
C LEU A 18 3.80 11.05 1.58
N VAL A 19 4.93 10.71 2.22
CA VAL A 19 5.92 11.73 2.64
C VAL A 19 6.43 12.52 1.44
N ARG A 20 6.77 11.84 0.33
CA ARG A 20 7.19 12.51 -0.91
C ARG A 20 6.12 13.46 -1.45
N GLU A 21 4.88 13.00 -1.54
CA GLU A 21 3.76 13.80 -2.05
C GLU A 21 3.50 15.04 -1.19
N LEU A 22 3.54 14.90 0.14
CA LEU A 22 3.39 16.01 1.08
C LEU A 22 4.54 17.04 0.94
N LEU A 23 5.79 16.60 0.82
CA LEU A 23 6.93 17.49 0.62
C LEU A 23 6.84 18.24 -0.72
N GLN A 24 6.43 17.55 -1.79
CA GLN A 24 6.17 18.18 -3.10
C GLN A 24 5.03 19.20 -3.03
N GLY A 25 4.02 18.95 -2.20
CA GLY A 25 2.94 19.90 -1.90
C GLY A 25 3.35 21.08 -1.03
N GLY A 26 4.62 21.16 -0.59
CA GLY A 26 5.15 22.27 0.22
C GLY A 26 4.84 22.18 1.71
N TYR A 27 4.45 21.01 2.22
CA TYR A 27 4.28 20.77 3.65
C TYR A 27 5.62 20.57 4.36
N GLN A 28 5.68 20.96 5.64
CA GLN A 28 6.72 20.46 6.54
C GLN A 28 6.29 19.10 7.07
N VAL A 29 7.12 18.08 6.91
CA VAL A 29 6.76 16.71 7.25
C VAL A 29 7.59 16.20 8.41
N ARG A 30 6.91 15.79 9.48
CA ARG A 30 7.49 15.03 10.57
C ARG A 30 7.16 13.56 10.37
N ALA A 31 8.18 12.78 10.01
CA ALA A 31 8.09 11.36 9.70
C ALA A 31 8.41 10.53 10.94
N VAL A 32 7.50 9.66 11.36
CA VAL A 32 7.67 8.76 12.51
C VAL A 32 7.60 7.32 12.04
N ASP A 33 8.64 6.55 12.33
CA ASP A 33 8.68 5.10 12.13
C ASP A 33 9.63 4.46 13.15
N ARG A 34 9.59 3.14 13.28
CA ARG A 34 10.49 2.38 14.16
C ARG A 34 11.93 2.31 13.65
N SER A 35 12.11 2.51 12.34
CA SER A 35 13.42 2.56 11.68
C SER A 35 13.28 3.34 10.38
N PHE A 36 14.34 4.03 9.99
CA PHE A 36 14.48 4.69 8.70
C PHE A 36 15.56 4.03 7.83
N GLU A 37 15.81 2.76 8.05
CA GLU A 37 16.70 1.99 7.18
C GLU A 37 16.22 2.06 5.71
N ASN A 38 17.15 2.34 4.78
CA ASN A 38 16.88 2.53 3.36
C ASN A 38 15.84 3.64 3.03
N ALA A 39 15.60 4.59 3.95
CA ALA A 39 14.76 5.74 3.65
C ALA A 39 15.52 6.73 2.75
N PRO A 40 14.84 7.31 1.73
CA PRO A 40 15.47 8.33 0.89
C PRO A 40 15.75 9.60 1.70
N GLU A 41 16.82 10.32 1.39
CA GLU A 41 17.05 11.67 1.93
C GLU A 41 16.10 12.64 1.21
N ASP A 42 14.98 12.96 1.86
CA ASP A 42 13.87 13.71 1.27
C ASP A 42 13.59 15.05 1.97
N GLY A 43 14.29 15.34 3.07
CA GLY A 43 14.12 16.59 3.83
C GLY A 43 13.03 16.53 4.90
N ALA A 44 12.39 15.39 5.14
CA ALA A 44 11.47 15.21 6.26
C ALA A 44 12.23 15.18 7.61
N GLU A 45 11.65 15.77 8.65
CA GLU A 45 12.11 15.58 10.03
C GLU A 45 11.80 14.14 10.48
N ARG A 46 12.84 13.35 10.82
CA ARG A 46 12.69 11.92 11.15
C ARG A 46 12.77 11.68 12.64
N ILE A 47 11.80 10.94 13.17
CA ILE A 47 11.75 10.49 14.57
C ILE A 47 11.64 8.96 14.58
N GLU A 48 12.71 8.29 15.01
CA GLU A 48 12.65 6.84 15.26
C GLU A 48 11.92 6.56 16.57
N ALA A 49 10.72 6.00 16.47
CA ALA A 49 9.90 5.70 17.64
C ALA A 49 8.89 4.59 17.37
N ASP A 50 8.51 3.86 18.41
CA ASP A 50 7.32 3.03 18.42
C ASP A 50 6.09 3.90 18.72
N ILE A 51 5.02 3.73 17.97
CA ILE A 51 3.74 4.43 18.19
C ILE A 51 3.11 4.12 19.55
N LEU A 52 3.58 3.11 20.24
CA LEU A 52 3.18 2.77 21.61
C LEU A 52 3.87 3.64 22.66
N ASP A 53 4.94 4.36 22.31
CA ASP A 53 5.66 5.25 23.22
C ASP A 53 4.92 6.59 23.34
N ALA A 54 4.03 6.69 24.32
CA ALA A 54 3.19 7.87 24.51
C ALA A 54 4.00 9.16 24.77
N PRO A 55 5.07 9.20 25.59
CA PRO A 55 5.92 10.37 25.74
C PRO A 55 6.53 10.86 24.42
N ILE A 56 7.09 9.95 23.60
CA ILE A 56 7.69 10.34 22.33
C ILE A 56 6.61 10.81 21.35
N MET A 57 5.47 10.10 21.26
CA MET A 57 4.34 10.52 20.42
C MET A 57 3.81 11.90 20.82
N GLN A 58 3.73 12.18 22.12
CA GLN A 58 3.31 13.50 22.60
C GLN A 58 4.30 14.61 22.19
N ALA A 59 5.60 14.38 22.31
CA ALA A 59 6.63 15.33 21.88
C ALA A 59 6.63 15.51 20.35
N ALA A 60 6.39 14.42 19.58
CA ALA A 60 6.32 14.47 18.13
C ALA A 60 5.11 15.25 17.61
N MET A 61 4.08 15.48 18.42
CA MET A 61 2.86 16.21 18.00
C MET A 61 2.94 17.73 18.17
N ASP A 62 4.06 18.27 18.67
CA ASP A 62 4.19 19.71 18.91
C ASP A 62 4.04 20.48 17.58
N ASP A 63 3.13 21.48 17.54
CA ASP A 63 2.74 22.31 16.38
C ASP A 63 2.16 21.55 15.16
N VAL A 64 1.90 20.26 15.27
CA VAL A 64 1.30 19.46 14.19
C VAL A 64 -0.18 19.85 13.97
N LYS A 65 -0.54 20.11 12.71
CA LYS A 65 -1.91 20.44 12.32
C LYS A 65 -2.67 19.21 11.84
N THR A 66 -2.07 18.43 10.96
CA THR A 66 -2.70 17.23 10.39
C THR A 66 -1.84 15.99 10.68
N VAL A 67 -2.48 14.93 11.17
CA VAL A 67 -1.84 13.64 11.42
C VAL A 67 -2.28 12.64 10.37
N TYR A 68 -1.34 12.04 9.66
CA TYR A 68 -1.55 10.90 8.76
C TYR A 68 -1.07 9.62 9.46
N HIS A 69 -2.02 8.83 9.96
CA HIS A 69 -1.70 7.63 10.73
C HIS A 69 -1.75 6.38 9.86
N LEU A 70 -0.56 5.96 9.37
CA LEU A 70 -0.38 4.78 8.51
C LEU A 70 0.26 3.60 9.26
N ALA A 71 0.90 3.84 10.39
CA ALA A 71 1.57 2.79 11.16
C ALA A 71 0.60 1.67 11.55
N ALA A 72 0.87 0.47 11.09
CA ALA A 72 0.06 -0.72 11.37
C ALA A 72 0.81 -2.01 11.04
N LEU A 73 0.43 -3.11 11.66
CA LEU A 73 0.74 -4.44 11.18
C LEU A 73 -0.24 -4.81 10.08
N THR A 74 0.24 -5.05 8.86
CA THR A 74 -0.58 -5.25 7.64
C THR A 74 -0.55 -6.70 7.13
N SER A 75 0.28 -7.57 7.69
CA SER A 75 0.32 -8.99 7.30
C SER A 75 -1.03 -9.66 7.54
N LEU A 76 -1.43 -10.57 6.67
CA LEU A 76 -2.64 -11.39 6.85
C LEU A 76 -2.45 -12.55 7.83
N TRP A 77 -1.20 -12.79 8.27
CA TRP A 77 -0.84 -13.84 9.22
C TRP A 77 0.30 -13.38 10.13
N MET A 78 0.17 -13.68 11.41
CA MET A 78 1.20 -13.47 12.43
C MET A 78 1.24 -14.66 13.37
N PRO A 79 2.44 -15.05 13.89
CA PRO A 79 2.55 -16.12 14.88
C PRO A 79 1.82 -15.78 16.18
N ASP A 80 1.83 -14.52 16.57
CA ASP A 80 1.11 -13.99 17.73
C ASP A 80 0.07 -12.95 17.25
N GLU A 81 -1.20 -13.36 17.24
CA GLU A 81 -2.30 -12.51 16.85
C GLU A 81 -2.56 -11.35 17.83
N SER A 82 -2.03 -11.39 19.07
CA SER A 82 -2.19 -10.31 20.04
C SER A 82 -1.46 -9.03 19.62
N ALA A 83 -0.40 -9.18 18.82
CA ALA A 83 0.36 -8.06 18.26
C ALA A 83 -0.53 -7.12 17.42
N TYR A 84 -1.54 -7.65 16.72
CA TYR A 84 -2.48 -6.80 15.99
C TYR A 84 -3.29 -5.89 16.90
N GLN A 85 -3.75 -6.40 18.06
CA GLN A 85 -4.48 -5.58 19.02
C GLN A 85 -3.57 -4.49 19.58
N THR A 86 -2.35 -4.85 19.95
CA THR A 86 -1.37 -3.93 20.53
C THR A 86 -1.03 -2.81 19.55
N VAL A 87 -0.61 -3.14 18.32
CA VAL A 87 -0.15 -2.12 17.36
C VAL A 87 -1.31 -1.38 16.71
N ASN A 88 -2.29 -2.13 16.13
CA ASN A 88 -3.32 -1.51 15.31
C ASN A 88 -4.45 -0.85 16.13
N VAL A 89 -4.58 -1.17 17.42
CA VAL A 89 -5.62 -0.57 18.25
C VAL A 89 -5.03 0.32 19.32
N GLU A 90 -4.13 -0.21 20.19
CA GLU A 90 -3.56 0.60 21.26
C GLU A 90 -2.55 1.63 20.71
N GLY A 91 -1.76 1.28 19.68
CA GLY A 91 -0.90 2.25 18.98
C GLY A 91 -1.73 3.38 18.35
N THR A 92 -2.84 3.06 17.66
CA THR A 92 -3.76 4.08 17.14
C THR A 92 -4.31 4.97 18.26
N ARG A 93 -4.68 4.39 19.40
CA ARG A 93 -5.16 5.14 20.56
C ARG A 93 -4.10 6.10 21.11
N THR A 94 -2.84 5.64 21.22
CA THR A 94 -1.72 6.46 21.69
C THR A 94 -1.47 7.65 20.77
N VAL A 95 -1.41 7.44 19.45
CA VAL A 95 -1.20 8.51 18.47
C VAL A 95 -2.37 9.50 18.46
N LEU A 96 -3.62 9.00 18.49
CA LEU A 96 -4.81 9.85 18.55
C LEU A 96 -4.86 10.69 19.83
N GLN A 97 -4.52 10.11 20.98
CA GLN A 97 -4.49 10.85 22.25
C GLN A 97 -3.43 11.96 22.22
N ALA A 98 -2.25 11.70 21.65
CA ALA A 98 -1.22 12.70 21.47
C ALA A 98 -1.68 13.85 20.56
N ALA A 99 -2.38 13.53 19.46
CA ALA A 99 -2.96 14.51 18.55
C ALA A 99 -4.01 15.39 19.25
N LEU A 100 -4.91 14.79 20.04
CA LEU A 100 -5.92 15.52 20.82
C LEU A 100 -5.28 16.45 21.85
N ASN A 101 -4.26 15.99 22.59
CA ASN A 101 -3.56 16.78 23.58
C ASN A 101 -2.81 17.97 22.95
N ALA A 102 -2.23 17.78 21.75
CA ALA A 102 -1.57 18.83 20.98
C ALA A 102 -2.56 19.76 20.25
N LYS A 103 -3.86 19.43 20.27
CA LYS A 103 -4.92 20.17 19.55
C LYS A 103 -4.67 20.21 18.05
N ALA A 104 -4.25 19.09 17.48
CA ALA A 104 -4.21 18.94 16.02
C ALA A 104 -5.62 19.13 15.45
N ASP A 105 -5.70 19.72 14.28
CA ASP A 105 -6.98 20.04 13.65
C ASP A 105 -7.61 18.79 13.01
N ARG A 106 -6.78 17.86 12.48
CA ARG A 106 -7.24 16.73 11.65
C ARG A 106 -6.44 15.44 11.88
N PHE A 107 -7.15 14.33 11.80
CA PHE A 107 -6.58 12.97 11.94
C PHE A 107 -7.05 12.08 10.78
N VAL A 108 -6.17 11.79 9.83
CA VAL A 108 -6.40 10.88 8.71
C VAL A 108 -5.91 9.49 9.08
N HIS A 109 -6.83 8.55 9.23
CA HIS A 109 -6.51 7.17 9.58
C HIS A 109 -6.50 6.27 8.36
N CYS A 110 -5.36 5.66 8.06
CA CYS A 110 -5.25 4.64 7.03
C CYS A 110 -5.76 3.28 7.57
N SER A 111 -7.02 2.97 7.26
CA SER A 111 -7.64 1.68 7.52
C SER A 111 -7.29 0.67 6.40
N SER A 112 -8.25 -0.11 5.93
CA SER A 112 -8.10 -1.04 4.81
C SER A 112 -9.48 -1.47 4.30
N PHE A 113 -9.60 -1.78 3.02
CA PHE A 113 -10.81 -2.35 2.42
C PHE A 113 -11.32 -3.61 3.15
N VAL A 114 -10.44 -4.34 3.82
CA VAL A 114 -10.83 -5.57 4.56
C VAL A 114 -11.83 -5.30 5.67
N THR A 115 -11.96 -4.05 6.14
CA THR A 115 -12.92 -3.66 7.19
C THR A 115 -14.36 -3.59 6.69
N ALA A 116 -14.56 -3.55 5.38
CA ALA A 116 -15.87 -3.54 4.73
C ALA A 116 -16.37 -4.94 4.34
N ILE A 117 -15.53 -5.99 4.49
CA ILE A 117 -15.84 -7.35 4.01
C ILE A 117 -16.34 -8.25 5.14
N THR A 118 -17.62 -8.49 5.20
CA THR A 118 -18.23 -9.34 6.24
C THR A 118 -18.24 -10.83 5.91
N GLY A 119 -18.28 -11.67 6.96
CA GLY A 119 -18.32 -13.13 6.85
C GLY A 119 -19.55 -13.71 6.15
N SER A 120 -20.65 -12.98 6.14
CA SER A 120 -21.92 -13.36 5.50
C SER A 120 -21.95 -13.13 4.00
N ALA A 121 -20.90 -12.53 3.42
CA ALA A 121 -20.87 -12.24 1.99
C ALA A 121 -21.00 -13.51 1.14
N SER A 122 -21.96 -13.52 0.21
CA SER A 122 -22.17 -14.54 -0.81
C SER A 122 -20.91 -14.70 -1.68
N ARG A 123 -20.78 -15.84 -2.38
CA ARG A 123 -19.79 -16.03 -3.44
C ARG A 123 -20.16 -15.33 -4.76
N ASN A 124 -21.35 -14.77 -4.84
CA ASN A 124 -21.76 -13.96 -5.98
C ASN A 124 -21.05 -12.61 -5.93
N GLU A 125 -20.90 -11.98 -7.07
CA GLU A 125 -20.36 -10.63 -7.16
C GLU A 125 -21.14 -9.67 -6.27
N ARG A 126 -20.39 -8.89 -5.48
CA ARG A 126 -20.95 -7.89 -4.57
C ARG A 126 -20.13 -6.62 -4.67
N SER A 127 -20.83 -5.49 -4.82
CA SER A 127 -20.19 -4.19 -4.65
C SER A 127 -19.85 -3.94 -3.18
N VAL A 128 -18.71 -3.33 -2.95
CA VAL A 128 -18.21 -2.84 -1.66
C VAL A 128 -17.95 -1.36 -1.81
N ALA A 129 -18.60 -0.56 -0.99
CA ALA A 129 -18.51 0.89 -1.01
C ALA A 129 -18.03 1.44 0.36
N ASP A 130 -17.86 2.77 0.43
CA ASP A 130 -17.35 3.48 1.61
C ASP A 130 -18.17 3.23 2.89
N ASP A 131 -19.47 3.09 2.76
CA ASP A 131 -20.40 2.94 3.88
C ASP A 131 -20.61 1.48 4.29
N ASP A 132 -20.01 0.53 3.59
CA ASP A 132 -20.00 -0.87 4.03
C ASP A 132 -19.14 -1.01 5.29
N ILE A 133 -19.79 -1.30 6.41
CA ILE A 133 -19.16 -1.39 7.71
C ILE A 133 -19.33 -2.80 8.26
N GLY A 134 -18.22 -3.55 8.33
CA GLY A 134 -18.20 -4.85 9.00
C GLY A 134 -18.12 -4.71 10.52
N GLU A 135 -18.93 -5.45 11.27
CA GLU A 135 -18.69 -5.59 12.70
C GLU A 135 -17.44 -6.47 12.92
N PRO A 136 -16.59 -6.18 13.93
CA PRO A 136 -15.35 -6.93 14.14
C PRO A 136 -15.53 -8.45 14.25
N ALA A 137 -16.66 -8.90 14.80
CA ALA A 137 -16.98 -10.33 14.94
C ALA A 137 -17.18 -11.02 13.58
N ASP A 138 -17.65 -10.29 12.58
CA ASP A 138 -18.00 -10.84 11.26
C ASP A 138 -16.82 -10.78 10.25
N LEU A 139 -15.72 -10.12 10.64
CA LEU A 139 -14.58 -9.93 9.74
C LEU A 139 -13.64 -11.13 9.72
N PHE A 140 -13.00 -11.35 8.58
CA PHE A 140 -12.08 -12.45 8.38
C PHE A 140 -10.67 -12.15 8.92
N GLY A 141 -10.23 -12.94 9.89
CA GLY A 141 -8.88 -12.90 10.43
C GLY A 141 -8.64 -11.78 11.44
N ALA A 142 -7.57 -11.92 12.21
CA ALA A 142 -7.22 -11.00 13.28
C ALA A 142 -6.84 -9.61 12.74
N TYR A 143 -6.19 -9.56 11.58
CA TYR A 143 -5.84 -8.31 10.90
C TYR A 143 -7.07 -7.45 10.63
N ALA A 144 -8.07 -7.97 9.91
CA ALA A 144 -9.28 -7.22 9.57
C ALA A 144 -10.02 -6.73 10.83
N ARG A 145 -10.12 -7.61 11.84
CA ARG A 145 -10.73 -7.26 13.14
C ARG A 145 -9.98 -6.13 13.85
N SER A 146 -8.64 -6.16 13.83
CA SER A 146 -7.84 -5.13 14.48
C SER A 146 -7.94 -3.78 13.75
N LYS A 147 -7.86 -3.77 12.42
CA LYS A 147 -8.04 -2.54 11.62
C LYS A 147 -9.42 -1.91 11.90
N ARG A 148 -10.48 -2.72 11.94
CA ARG A 148 -11.82 -2.21 12.25
C ARG A 148 -11.94 -1.66 13.67
N ARG A 149 -11.28 -2.28 14.66
CA ARG A 149 -11.24 -1.75 16.04
C ARG A 149 -10.46 -0.43 16.12
N GLY A 150 -9.30 -0.34 15.44
CA GLY A 150 -8.54 0.92 15.34
C GLY A 150 -9.36 2.02 14.67
N GLU A 151 -10.05 1.71 13.59
CA GLU A 151 -10.98 2.64 12.92
C GLU A 151 -12.09 3.13 13.87
N ARG A 152 -12.67 2.25 14.71
CA ARG A 152 -13.66 2.66 15.72
C ARG A 152 -13.07 3.62 16.73
N VAL A 153 -11.84 3.38 17.21
CA VAL A 153 -11.15 4.31 18.14
C VAL A 153 -11.08 5.71 17.55
N VAL A 154 -10.75 5.82 16.26
CA VAL A 154 -10.68 7.13 15.57
C VAL A 154 -12.07 7.74 15.39
N MET A 155 -13.04 6.97 14.91
CA MET A 155 -14.39 7.46 14.65
C MET A 155 -15.15 7.86 15.94
N ASP A 156 -14.83 7.26 17.08
CA ASP A 156 -15.38 7.64 18.39
C ASP A 156 -14.92 9.05 18.81
N ALA A 157 -13.78 9.53 18.28
CA ALA A 157 -13.23 10.86 18.56
C ALA A 157 -13.74 11.97 17.61
N LYS A 158 -14.65 11.67 16.67
CA LYS A 158 -15.12 12.59 15.63
C LYS A 158 -15.74 13.92 16.11
N PHE A 159 -16.10 14.03 17.36
CA PHE A 159 -16.58 15.27 17.98
C PHE A 159 -15.47 16.09 18.66
N LEU A 160 -14.24 15.56 18.71
CA LEU A 160 -13.10 16.17 19.37
C LEU A 160 -12.03 16.65 18.38
N ILE A 161 -11.94 16.00 17.23
CA ILE A 161 -11.00 16.30 16.13
C ILE A 161 -11.62 15.88 14.81
N ASP A 162 -11.31 16.57 13.72
CA ASP A 162 -11.75 16.15 12.38
C ASP A 162 -11.13 14.80 12.01
N THR A 163 -11.93 13.74 12.04
CA THR A 163 -11.48 12.38 11.71
C THR A 163 -11.84 12.02 10.28
N ILE A 164 -10.89 11.46 9.56
CA ILE A 164 -11.09 10.91 8.22
C ILE A 164 -10.51 9.50 8.19
N VAL A 165 -11.24 8.57 7.58
CA VAL A 165 -10.78 7.20 7.39
C VAL A 165 -10.60 6.94 5.90
N VAL A 166 -9.41 6.55 5.49
CA VAL A 166 -9.13 6.05 4.15
C VAL A 166 -8.97 4.54 4.18
N MET A 167 -9.55 3.86 3.19
CA MET A 167 -9.54 2.40 3.08
C MET A 167 -8.92 1.99 1.75
N PRO A 168 -7.59 1.89 1.70
CA PRO A 168 -6.92 1.45 0.47
C PRO A 168 -7.32 0.04 0.07
N SER A 169 -7.41 -0.21 -1.25
CA SER A 169 -7.36 -1.55 -1.82
C SER A 169 -5.91 -2.09 -1.78
N ALA A 170 -5.47 -2.86 -2.75
CA ALA A 170 -4.14 -3.44 -2.79
C ALA A 170 -3.16 -2.49 -3.53
N PRO A 171 -2.29 -1.73 -2.83
CA PRO A 171 -1.35 -0.84 -3.48
C PRO A 171 -0.26 -1.62 -4.23
N ILE A 172 0.13 -1.13 -5.41
CA ILE A 172 1.20 -1.66 -6.25
C ILE A 172 2.08 -0.50 -6.73
N GLY A 173 3.37 -0.74 -6.90
CA GLY A 173 4.36 0.25 -7.35
C GLY A 173 5.76 -0.08 -6.86
N ALA A 174 6.71 0.81 -7.11
CA ALA A 174 8.11 0.65 -6.69
C ALA A 174 8.29 0.92 -5.18
N GLY A 175 9.31 0.29 -4.57
CA GLY A 175 9.75 0.61 -3.20
C GLY A 175 9.07 -0.16 -2.07
N ASP A 176 8.38 -1.26 -2.37
CA ASP A 176 7.79 -2.13 -1.34
C ASP A 176 8.83 -3.09 -0.73
N HIS A 177 9.71 -2.55 0.11
CA HIS A 177 10.74 -3.31 0.81
C HIS A 177 10.17 -4.38 1.77
N ASN A 178 8.93 -4.23 2.20
CA ASN A 178 8.25 -5.19 3.08
C ASN A 178 7.64 -6.37 2.31
N MET A 179 7.70 -6.35 0.98
CA MET A 179 7.14 -7.36 0.10
C MET A 179 5.69 -7.70 0.50
N THR A 180 4.83 -6.68 0.52
CA THR A 180 3.42 -6.84 0.88
C THR A 180 2.72 -7.85 -0.03
N ALA A 181 1.53 -8.30 0.34
CA ALA A 181 0.85 -9.35 -0.39
C ALA A 181 0.65 -9.05 -1.90
N PRO A 182 0.30 -7.82 -2.34
CA PRO A 182 0.20 -7.49 -3.76
C PRO A 182 1.54 -7.63 -4.51
N THR A 183 2.61 -7.05 -3.96
CA THR A 183 3.96 -7.11 -4.54
C THR A 183 4.50 -8.54 -4.55
N GLY A 184 4.26 -9.29 -3.45
CA GLY A 184 4.61 -10.69 -3.37
C GLY A 184 3.89 -11.56 -4.41
N LEU A 185 2.60 -11.29 -4.67
CA LEU A 185 1.84 -11.96 -5.73
C LEU A 185 2.44 -11.68 -7.11
N LEU A 186 2.73 -10.41 -7.42
CA LEU A 186 3.34 -10.02 -8.69
C LEU A 186 4.69 -10.70 -8.90
N ARG A 187 5.60 -10.65 -7.91
CA ARG A 187 6.88 -11.34 -7.91
C ARG A 187 6.71 -12.84 -8.18
N ASP A 188 5.81 -13.49 -7.46
CA ASP A 188 5.67 -14.95 -7.53
C ASP A 188 5.00 -15.41 -8.83
N LEU A 189 4.15 -14.59 -9.45
CA LEU A 189 3.61 -14.82 -10.80
C LEU A 189 4.74 -14.75 -11.83
N VAL A 190 5.52 -13.68 -11.84
CA VAL A 190 6.63 -13.48 -12.79
C VAL A 190 7.72 -14.55 -12.61
N ASN A 191 8.05 -14.93 -11.38
CA ASN A 191 9.02 -16.00 -11.11
C ASN A 191 8.48 -17.40 -11.41
N GLY A 192 7.19 -17.56 -11.74
CA GLY A 192 6.56 -18.87 -11.99
C GLY A 192 6.38 -19.74 -10.74
N ASN A 193 6.39 -19.11 -9.56
CA ASN A 193 6.19 -19.79 -8.28
C ASN A 193 4.72 -20.16 -8.02
N ILE A 194 3.79 -19.59 -8.79
CA ILE A 194 2.35 -19.84 -8.69
C ILE A 194 1.92 -20.69 -9.89
N PRO A 195 1.74 -22.02 -9.72
CA PRO A 195 1.38 -22.91 -10.84
C PRO A 195 -0.09 -22.85 -11.24
N ALA A 196 -0.95 -22.28 -10.38
CA ALA A 196 -2.38 -22.15 -10.62
C ALA A 196 -2.99 -21.05 -9.74
N THR A 197 -4.05 -20.41 -10.20
CA THR A 197 -4.74 -19.31 -9.52
C THR A 197 -6.15 -19.70 -9.08
N LEU A 198 -6.87 -18.76 -8.46
CA LEU A 198 -8.29 -18.89 -8.11
C LEU A 198 -9.14 -18.07 -9.09
N ASP A 199 -10.39 -18.50 -9.32
CA ASP A 199 -11.41 -17.64 -9.92
C ASP A 199 -11.80 -16.57 -8.89
N GLN A 200 -11.18 -15.40 -9.00
CA GLN A 200 -11.34 -14.27 -8.06
C GLN A 200 -11.32 -12.93 -8.80
N LEU A 201 -11.86 -11.93 -8.13
CA LEU A 201 -11.62 -10.53 -8.46
C LEU A 201 -10.49 -9.99 -7.61
N ILE A 202 -9.67 -9.15 -8.20
CA ILE A 202 -8.59 -8.41 -7.57
C ILE A 202 -8.77 -6.93 -7.87
N ASN A 203 -8.29 -6.09 -6.98
CA ASN A 203 -8.30 -4.64 -7.19
C ASN A 203 -6.95 -4.09 -6.76
N PHE A 204 -6.20 -3.56 -7.71
CA PHE A 204 -4.94 -2.87 -7.47
C PHE A 204 -5.12 -1.37 -7.62
N ILE A 205 -4.42 -0.62 -6.81
CA ILE A 205 -4.29 0.83 -6.92
C ILE A 205 -2.82 1.20 -7.01
N ASP A 206 -2.47 2.10 -7.92
CA ASP A 206 -1.15 2.70 -7.95
C ASP A 206 -0.85 3.39 -6.63
N VAL A 207 0.31 3.09 -6.05
CA VAL A 207 0.74 3.64 -4.75
C VAL A 207 0.95 5.15 -4.79
N GLN A 208 1.32 5.73 -5.94
CA GLN A 208 1.49 7.17 -6.10
C GLN A 208 0.12 7.86 -6.13
N LEU A 209 -0.83 7.31 -6.90
CA LEU A 209 -2.21 7.77 -6.90
C LEU A 209 -2.85 7.65 -5.52
N LEU A 210 -2.58 6.54 -4.81
CA LEU A 210 -3.04 6.34 -3.43
C LEU A 210 -2.48 7.42 -2.50
N ALA A 211 -1.18 7.72 -2.58
CA ALA A 211 -0.54 8.74 -1.76
C ALA A 211 -1.16 10.13 -2.01
N LYS A 212 -1.35 10.50 -3.28
CA LYS A 212 -2.02 11.74 -3.69
C LYS A 212 -3.45 11.81 -3.12
N ALA A 213 -4.22 10.73 -3.24
CA ALA A 213 -5.59 10.67 -2.70
C ALA A 213 -5.63 10.77 -1.16
N ILE A 214 -4.62 10.24 -0.45
CA ILE A 214 -4.50 10.38 1.01
C ILE A 214 -4.20 11.84 1.40
N VAL A 215 -3.32 12.54 0.67
CA VAL A 215 -3.08 13.98 0.88
C VAL A 215 -4.37 14.75 0.70
N GLN A 216 -5.08 14.55 -0.42
CA GLN A 216 -6.35 15.22 -0.71
C GLN A 216 -7.43 14.89 0.33
N ALA A 217 -7.45 13.66 0.87
CA ALA A 217 -8.32 13.33 1.99
C ALA A 217 -8.00 14.16 3.24
N GLY A 218 -6.73 14.42 3.48
CA GLY A 218 -6.29 15.33 4.53
C GLY A 218 -6.67 16.80 4.30
N GLU A 219 -6.66 17.26 3.07
CA GLU A 219 -6.96 18.66 2.71
C GLU A 219 -8.45 18.94 2.66
N GLN A 220 -9.21 18.11 1.98
CA GLN A 220 -10.60 18.39 1.58
C GLN A 220 -11.61 17.32 1.99
N GLY A 221 -11.14 16.21 2.60
CA GLY A 221 -12.04 15.16 3.07
C GLY A 221 -13.03 15.69 4.09
N GLN A 222 -14.27 15.22 4.00
CA GLN A 222 -15.34 15.63 4.92
C GLN A 222 -15.15 14.94 6.29
N PRO A 223 -15.21 15.67 7.41
CA PRO A 223 -15.09 15.08 8.75
C PRO A 223 -16.04 13.92 9.00
N ALA A 224 -15.58 12.95 9.75
CA ALA A 224 -16.29 11.72 10.10
C ALA A 224 -16.67 10.84 8.89
N ASN A 225 -16.05 11.05 7.73
CA ASN A 225 -16.27 10.22 6.55
C ASN A 225 -15.22 9.13 6.38
N ARG A 226 -15.64 8.10 5.63
CA ARG A 226 -14.80 7.01 5.15
C ARG A 226 -14.70 7.11 3.63
N TYR A 227 -13.53 6.77 3.08
CA TYR A 227 -13.26 6.79 1.64
C TYR A 227 -12.56 5.52 1.22
N LEU A 228 -13.19 4.76 0.33
CA LEU A 228 -12.60 3.57 -0.29
C LEU A 228 -11.68 4.01 -1.44
N LEU A 229 -10.38 3.95 -1.21
CA LEU A 229 -9.38 4.30 -2.21
C LEU A 229 -9.01 3.04 -3.00
N SER A 230 -9.69 2.81 -4.10
CA SER A 230 -9.50 1.63 -4.93
C SER A 230 -9.22 2.00 -6.39
N GLY A 231 -8.45 1.14 -7.05
CA GLY A 231 -8.18 1.26 -8.48
C GLY A 231 -9.13 0.40 -9.32
N LYS A 232 -8.62 -0.12 -10.42
CA LYS A 232 -9.39 -0.96 -11.37
C LYS A 232 -9.71 -2.34 -10.78
N ASN A 233 -10.95 -2.76 -10.92
CA ASN A 233 -11.37 -4.13 -10.64
C ASN A 233 -10.98 -5.04 -11.81
N TRP A 234 -10.26 -6.12 -11.54
CA TRP A 234 -9.83 -7.10 -12.53
C TRP A 234 -10.37 -8.48 -12.18
N ARG A 235 -10.77 -9.23 -13.21
CA ARG A 235 -10.82 -10.69 -13.07
C ARG A 235 -9.38 -11.21 -13.10
N MET A 236 -9.08 -12.22 -12.30
CA MET A 236 -7.72 -12.76 -12.23
C MET A 236 -7.22 -13.22 -13.63
N ASP A 237 -8.09 -13.86 -14.41
CA ASP A 237 -7.71 -14.33 -15.76
C ASP A 237 -7.36 -13.18 -16.69
N ASP A 238 -8.15 -12.09 -16.70
CA ASP A 238 -7.89 -10.90 -17.51
C ASP A 238 -6.60 -10.21 -17.07
N PHE A 239 -6.35 -10.15 -15.77
CA PHE A 239 -5.10 -9.61 -15.21
C PHE A 239 -3.88 -10.43 -15.64
N LEU A 240 -3.98 -11.76 -15.63
CA LEU A 240 -2.88 -12.63 -16.05
C LEU A 240 -2.57 -12.47 -17.55
N VAL A 241 -3.60 -12.35 -18.41
CA VAL A 241 -3.41 -12.07 -19.84
C VAL A 241 -2.73 -10.72 -20.03
N HIS A 242 -3.16 -9.70 -19.29
CA HIS A 242 -2.56 -8.38 -19.33
C HIS A 242 -1.10 -8.38 -18.86
N LEU A 243 -0.80 -9.07 -17.75
CA LEU A 243 0.55 -9.22 -17.25
C LEU A 243 1.47 -10.00 -18.21
N GLU A 244 0.93 -11.03 -18.90
CA GLU A 244 1.63 -11.77 -19.94
C GLU A 244 2.00 -10.85 -21.12
N GLN A 245 1.08 -9.97 -21.55
CA GLN A 245 1.33 -8.98 -22.60
C GLN A 245 2.38 -7.94 -22.19
N LEU A 246 2.31 -7.48 -20.93
CA LEU A 246 3.21 -6.46 -20.40
C LEU A 246 4.64 -6.97 -20.18
N THR A 247 4.80 -8.24 -19.83
CA THR A 247 6.10 -8.81 -19.43
C THR A 247 6.73 -9.71 -20.50
N GLY A 248 5.94 -10.23 -21.45
CA GLY A 248 6.37 -11.28 -22.37
C GLY A 248 6.57 -12.65 -21.71
N ILE A 249 6.13 -12.84 -20.47
CA ILE A 249 6.30 -14.07 -19.67
C ILE A 249 4.97 -14.83 -19.62
N ASP A 250 5.00 -16.14 -19.94
CA ASP A 250 3.82 -17.01 -19.81
C ASP A 250 3.30 -17.05 -18.37
N MET A 251 2.02 -16.72 -18.19
CA MET A 251 1.33 -16.74 -16.89
C MET A 251 0.56 -18.05 -16.67
N PRO A 252 0.23 -18.42 -15.40
CA PRO A 252 -0.48 -19.64 -15.08
C PRO A 252 -1.88 -19.66 -15.70
N LYS A 253 -2.19 -20.73 -16.49
CA LYS A 253 -3.49 -20.92 -17.19
C LYS A 253 -4.44 -21.86 -16.44
N ARG A 254 -4.01 -22.42 -15.29
CA ARG A 254 -4.81 -23.36 -14.50
C ARG A 254 -5.46 -22.66 -13.33
N GLN A 255 -6.71 -23.04 -13.06
CA GLN A 255 -7.42 -22.62 -11.86
C GLN A 255 -7.58 -23.78 -10.88
N VAL A 256 -7.48 -23.49 -9.59
CA VAL A 256 -7.75 -24.43 -8.49
C VAL A 256 -9.16 -24.19 -7.97
N PRO A 257 -9.98 -25.23 -7.77
CA PRO A 257 -11.25 -25.09 -7.07
C PRO A 257 -11.06 -24.45 -5.69
N PHE A 258 -11.87 -23.45 -5.39
CA PHE A 258 -11.77 -22.69 -4.12
C PHE A 258 -11.78 -23.58 -2.88
N SER A 259 -12.59 -24.65 -2.87
CA SER A 259 -12.67 -25.59 -1.74
C SER A 259 -11.33 -26.30 -1.48
N LEU A 260 -10.60 -26.68 -2.54
CA LEU A 260 -9.28 -27.29 -2.41
C LEU A 260 -8.25 -26.29 -1.88
N ALA A 261 -8.24 -25.06 -2.41
CA ALA A 261 -7.36 -24.02 -1.92
C ALA A 261 -7.63 -23.69 -0.43
N LEU A 262 -8.90 -23.65 -0.03
CA LEU A 262 -9.30 -23.39 1.34
C LEU A 262 -8.82 -24.50 2.30
N ILE A 263 -8.97 -25.77 1.92
CA ILE A 263 -8.50 -26.91 2.71
C ILE A 263 -6.96 -26.90 2.80
N ALA A 264 -6.28 -26.67 1.67
CA ALA A 264 -4.82 -26.65 1.63
C ALA A 264 -4.26 -25.52 2.51
N SER A 265 -4.81 -24.30 2.42
CA SER A 265 -4.38 -23.16 3.23
C SER A 265 -4.65 -23.39 4.72
N PHE A 266 -5.78 -24.01 5.09
CA PHE A 266 -6.07 -24.37 6.47
C PHE A 266 -5.05 -25.36 7.02
N ILE A 267 -4.75 -26.44 6.27
CA ILE A 267 -3.76 -27.46 6.69
C ILE A 267 -2.37 -26.81 6.80
N GLU A 268 -1.96 -26.01 5.82
CA GLU A 268 -0.68 -25.31 5.86
C GLU A 268 -0.58 -24.40 7.08
N GLU A 269 -1.54 -23.50 7.28
CA GLU A 269 -1.48 -22.51 8.38
C GLU A 269 -1.62 -23.15 9.76
N LYS A 270 -2.60 -24.03 9.96
CA LYS A 270 -2.91 -24.56 11.31
C LYS A 270 -2.05 -25.76 11.70
N ILE A 271 -1.47 -26.48 10.75
CA ILE A 271 -0.68 -27.69 11.00
C ILE A 271 0.78 -27.46 10.63
N LEU A 272 1.10 -27.23 9.34
CA LEU A 272 2.48 -27.22 8.87
C LEU A 272 3.28 -26.04 9.41
N CYS A 273 2.71 -24.84 9.47
CA CYS A 273 3.44 -23.66 9.96
C CYS A 273 3.81 -23.75 11.43
N LYS A 274 3.02 -24.46 12.26
CA LYS A 274 3.37 -24.70 13.67
C LYS A 274 4.61 -25.58 13.81
N PHE A 275 4.75 -26.59 12.94
CA PHE A 275 5.91 -27.49 12.97
C PHE A 275 7.14 -26.88 12.28
N LEU A 276 6.94 -26.21 11.15
CA LEU A 276 8.02 -25.67 10.34
C LEU A 276 8.48 -24.27 10.77
N LYS A 277 7.77 -23.62 11.71
CA LYS A 277 8.05 -22.26 12.21
C LYS A 277 8.25 -21.22 11.08
N ARG A 278 7.51 -21.35 10.00
CA ARG A 278 7.55 -20.44 8.85
C ARG A 278 6.15 -19.89 8.57
N PRO A 279 6.04 -18.69 7.94
CA PRO A 279 4.74 -18.19 7.50
C PRO A 279 4.12 -19.10 6.43
N PRO A 280 2.78 -19.16 6.33
CA PRO A 280 2.09 -19.86 5.26
C PRO A 280 2.33 -19.15 3.93
N LYS A 281 2.42 -19.93 2.85
CA LYS A 281 2.50 -19.37 1.48
C LYS A 281 1.23 -18.61 1.11
N ALA A 282 0.08 -19.16 1.50
CA ALA A 282 -1.23 -18.55 1.30
C ALA A 282 -2.00 -18.55 2.64
N PRO A 283 -2.00 -17.43 3.39
CA PRO A 283 -2.74 -17.34 4.64
C PRO A 283 -4.22 -17.69 4.47
N PHE A 284 -4.77 -18.44 5.41
CA PHE A 284 -6.16 -18.91 5.34
C PHE A 284 -7.17 -17.76 5.22
N SER A 285 -6.92 -16.66 5.93
CA SER A 285 -7.72 -15.42 5.79
C SER A 285 -7.63 -14.83 4.37
N GLY A 286 -6.44 -14.83 3.76
CA GLY A 286 -6.23 -14.36 2.39
C GLY A 286 -7.01 -15.20 1.37
N VAL A 287 -6.95 -16.53 1.47
CA VAL A 287 -7.74 -17.42 0.59
C VAL A 287 -9.25 -17.19 0.78
N ARG A 288 -9.70 -16.93 2.00
CA ARG A 288 -11.11 -16.56 2.26
C ARG A 288 -11.50 -15.24 1.61
N PHE A 289 -10.62 -14.23 1.61
CA PHE A 289 -10.85 -12.98 0.87
C PHE A 289 -10.92 -13.22 -0.64
N ALA A 290 -9.94 -13.96 -1.19
CA ALA A 290 -9.90 -14.31 -2.59
C ALA A 290 -11.17 -15.04 -3.10
N GLY A 291 -11.78 -15.85 -2.25
CA GLY A 291 -13.03 -16.54 -2.57
C GLY A 291 -14.27 -15.64 -2.59
N ARG A 292 -14.14 -14.35 -2.31
CA ARG A 292 -15.21 -13.36 -2.41
C ARG A 292 -15.04 -12.56 -3.68
N LYS A 293 -16.03 -12.57 -4.56
CA LYS A 293 -16.02 -11.78 -5.79
C LYS A 293 -16.46 -10.35 -5.49
N LEU A 294 -15.50 -9.53 -4.99
CA LEU A 294 -15.79 -8.17 -4.54
C LEU A 294 -15.45 -7.18 -5.66
N VAL A 295 -16.42 -6.37 -6.01
CA VAL A 295 -16.27 -5.21 -6.90
C VAL A 295 -16.20 -3.97 -6.01
N PHE A 296 -15.07 -3.28 -6.03
CA PHE A 296 -14.87 -2.08 -5.24
C PHE A 296 -15.45 -0.88 -5.98
N ASP A 297 -16.30 -0.13 -5.27
CA ASP A 297 -16.92 1.10 -5.77
C ASP A 297 -16.26 2.31 -5.09
N ALA A 298 -15.35 2.97 -5.81
CA ALA A 298 -14.66 4.17 -5.36
C ALA A 298 -15.35 5.47 -5.82
N THR A 299 -16.59 5.44 -6.27
CA THR A 299 -17.29 6.60 -6.86
C THR A 299 -17.25 7.82 -5.94
N LYS A 300 -17.43 7.63 -4.62
CA LYS A 300 -17.36 8.73 -3.64
C LYS A 300 -15.95 9.33 -3.56
N ALA A 301 -14.92 8.48 -3.49
CA ALA A 301 -13.53 8.94 -3.45
C ALA A 301 -13.15 9.67 -4.75
N GLN A 302 -13.53 9.13 -5.91
CA GLN A 302 -13.31 9.77 -7.21
C GLN A 302 -14.02 11.12 -7.33
N ALA A 303 -15.23 11.24 -6.80
CA ALA A 303 -15.97 12.51 -6.79
C ALA A 303 -15.40 13.53 -5.79
N SER A 304 -14.70 13.07 -4.74
CA SER A 304 -14.14 13.92 -3.69
C SER A 304 -12.68 14.30 -3.94
N PHE A 305 -11.94 13.45 -4.65
CA PHE A 305 -10.50 13.57 -4.88
C PHE A 305 -10.21 13.40 -6.37
N ASP A 306 -9.17 14.05 -6.85
CA ASP A 306 -8.72 13.92 -8.24
C ASP A 306 -8.03 12.55 -8.45
N MET A 307 -8.86 11.50 -8.53
CA MET A 307 -8.40 10.13 -8.74
C MET A 307 -8.64 9.72 -10.19
N ASP A 308 -7.62 9.89 -11.03
CA ASP A 308 -7.61 9.26 -12.35
C ASP A 308 -7.21 7.78 -12.20
N LEU A 309 -8.15 6.87 -12.43
CA LEU A 309 -7.93 5.42 -12.36
C LEU A 309 -7.31 4.84 -13.64
N THR A 310 -6.81 5.67 -14.54
CA THR A 310 -6.07 5.26 -15.73
C THR A 310 -4.68 4.72 -15.37
N PRO A 311 -3.93 4.19 -16.30
CA PRO A 311 -3.71 2.75 -16.36
C PRO A 311 -2.79 2.27 -15.23
N LEU A 312 -3.06 1.09 -14.70
CA LEU A 312 -2.20 0.38 -13.74
C LEU A 312 -0.82 0.00 -14.33
N ASP A 313 -0.63 0.18 -15.64
CA ASP A 313 0.54 -0.27 -16.39
C ASP A 313 1.83 0.37 -15.88
N ASP A 314 1.85 1.68 -15.69
CA ASP A 314 3.03 2.39 -15.17
C ASP A 314 3.40 1.89 -13.77
N ALA A 315 2.41 1.71 -12.89
CA ALA A 315 2.64 1.18 -11.56
C ALA A 315 3.13 -0.28 -11.57
N LEU A 316 2.66 -1.10 -12.51
CA LEU A 316 3.14 -2.48 -12.71
C LEU A 316 4.57 -2.49 -13.23
N ILE A 317 4.88 -1.64 -14.22
CA ILE A 317 6.23 -1.50 -14.79
C ILE A 317 7.20 -1.02 -13.71
N GLU A 318 6.86 0.01 -12.96
CA GLU A 318 7.69 0.51 -11.85
C GLU A 318 7.92 -0.57 -10.77
N ALA A 319 6.86 -1.31 -10.40
CA ALA A 319 6.98 -2.40 -9.42
C ALA A 319 7.90 -3.51 -9.92
N LEU A 320 7.75 -3.93 -11.18
CA LEU A 320 8.56 -4.99 -11.79
C LEU A 320 10.01 -4.55 -11.99
N SER A 321 10.24 -3.32 -12.45
CA SER A 321 11.59 -2.74 -12.58
C SER A 321 12.29 -2.67 -11.22
N TRP A 322 11.56 -2.22 -10.18
CA TRP A 322 12.08 -2.21 -8.82
C TRP A 322 12.40 -3.62 -8.31
N LEU A 323 11.51 -4.61 -8.53
CA LEU A 323 11.74 -6.01 -8.16
C LEU A 323 12.97 -6.59 -8.86
N SER A 324 13.16 -6.29 -10.15
CA SER A 324 14.31 -6.72 -10.94
C SER A 324 15.60 -6.11 -10.39
N LYS A 325 15.67 -4.78 -10.25
CA LYS A 325 16.85 -4.04 -9.75
C LYS A 325 17.27 -4.46 -8.34
N ASN A 326 16.33 -4.92 -7.51
CA ASN A 326 16.62 -5.38 -6.15
C ASN A 326 16.82 -6.91 -6.04
N GLY A 327 16.94 -7.62 -7.17
CA GLY A 327 17.24 -9.04 -7.19
C GLY A 327 16.09 -9.96 -6.71
N HIS A 328 14.85 -9.48 -6.75
CA HIS A 328 13.66 -10.25 -6.38
C HIS A 328 13.09 -11.09 -7.52
N LEU A 329 13.48 -10.80 -8.75
CA LEU A 329 13.12 -11.60 -9.92
C LEU A 329 14.28 -12.53 -10.27
N ASN A 330 13.93 -13.79 -10.57
CA ASN A 330 14.88 -14.83 -11.02
C ASN A 330 14.77 -15.09 -12.53
N ARG A 331 14.01 -14.26 -13.24
CA ARG A 331 13.80 -14.27 -14.69
C ARG A 331 14.02 -12.86 -15.22
N SER A 332 14.64 -12.75 -16.39
CA SER A 332 14.62 -11.53 -17.19
C SER A 332 13.17 -11.24 -17.61
N VAL A 333 12.81 -9.99 -17.67
CA VAL A 333 11.53 -9.52 -18.18
C VAL A 333 11.78 -8.93 -19.56
N PRO A 334 11.51 -9.65 -20.65
CA PRO A 334 11.93 -9.27 -22.01
C PRO A 334 11.52 -7.85 -22.40
N ALA A 335 10.33 -7.42 -22.00
CA ALA A 335 9.85 -6.08 -22.29
C ALA A 335 10.69 -4.96 -21.65
N PHE A 336 11.52 -5.24 -20.63
CA PHE A 336 12.38 -4.21 -20.00
C PHE A 336 13.79 -4.22 -20.58
N ASP A 337 14.26 -5.36 -21.08
CA ASP A 337 15.55 -5.45 -21.76
C ASP A 337 15.54 -4.61 -23.06
N GLU A 338 14.40 -4.54 -23.77
CA GLU A 338 14.20 -3.68 -24.95
C GLU A 338 14.20 -2.19 -24.62
N PHE A 339 13.62 -1.78 -23.46
CA PHE A 339 13.61 -0.38 -23.01
C PHE A 339 15.00 0.13 -22.59
N GLU A 340 15.84 -0.71 -21.98
CA GLU A 340 17.22 -0.33 -21.62
C GLU A 340 18.13 -0.21 -22.87
N GLU A 341 17.91 -0.98 -23.90
CA GLU A 341 18.63 -0.86 -25.18
C GLU A 341 18.23 0.41 -25.96
N GLU A 342 16.95 0.80 -25.97
CA GLU A 342 16.50 2.04 -26.61
C GLU A 342 16.99 3.30 -25.90
N THR A 343 16.95 3.33 -24.56
CA THR A 343 17.44 4.47 -23.79
C THR A 343 18.97 4.54 -23.72
N GLY A 344 19.68 3.42 -23.85
CA GLY A 344 21.14 3.35 -23.93
C GLY A 344 21.70 3.87 -25.25
N GLN A 345 20.94 3.79 -26.34
CA GLN A 345 21.38 4.29 -27.67
C GLN A 345 21.21 5.79 -27.85
N GLU A 346 20.30 6.45 -27.14
CA GLU A 346 20.16 7.91 -27.19
C GLU A 346 21.28 8.68 -26.45
N THR A 347 21.95 8.06 -25.48
CA THR A 347 23.03 8.72 -24.72
C THR A 347 24.40 8.66 -25.41
N ASP A 348 24.61 7.77 -26.37
CA ASP A 348 25.89 7.64 -27.08
C ASP A 348 26.01 8.55 -28.34
N HIS A 349 24.94 9.24 -28.74
CA HIS A 349 24.96 10.13 -29.91
C HIS A 349 25.15 11.61 -29.62
N GLU A 350 25.20 12.06 -28.37
CA GLU A 350 25.40 13.48 -28.01
C GLU A 350 26.85 13.87 -27.62
N THR A 351 27.81 12.94 -27.60
CA THR A 351 29.18 13.22 -27.16
C THR A 351 30.23 13.38 -28.28
N ASP A 352 29.85 13.29 -29.56
CA ASP A 352 30.83 13.34 -30.69
C ASP A 352 30.75 14.59 -31.57
N GLN A 353 30.28 15.74 -31.08
CA GLN A 353 30.34 17.01 -31.85
C GLN A 353 30.75 18.21 -30.98
N GLU A 354 31.96 18.22 -30.45
CA GLU A 354 32.68 19.46 -30.10
C GLU A 354 34.18 19.18 -29.94
N ASP A 355 34.89 19.03 -31.06
CA ASP A 355 36.32 19.30 -31.13
C ASP A 355 36.73 19.58 -32.61
N GLY A 356 36.85 20.81 -32.94
CA GLY A 356 37.41 21.21 -34.24
C GLY A 356 37.11 22.65 -34.62
N ASP A 357 37.74 23.62 -34.01
CA ASP A 357 38.41 24.71 -34.75
C ASP A 357 39.12 25.70 -33.82
N THR A 358 40.44 25.64 -33.78
CA THR A 358 41.27 26.73 -33.26
C THR A 358 42.04 27.32 -34.44
N PRO A 359 41.82 28.57 -34.83
CA PRO A 359 42.74 29.23 -35.74
C PRO A 359 43.90 29.85 -34.95
N SER A 360 45.09 29.42 -35.30
CA SER A 360 46.34 30.09 -35.04
C SER A 360 46.31 31.53 -35.55
N GLN A 361 46.73 32.49 -34.73
CA GLN A 361 47.26 33.76 -35.18
C GLN A 361 48.64 34.00 -34.52
N ASP A 362 49.62 33.92 -35.38
CA ASP A 362 50.95 34.49 -35.21
C ASP A 362 50.96 36.02 -35.45
N GLN A 363 51.93 36.68 -34.81
CA GLN A 363 52.56 37.98 -35.18
C GLN A 363 51.78 39.24 -34.77
N GLU A 364 52.29 40.11 -33.99
CA GLU A 364 53.55 40.86 -33.81
C GLU A 364 53.66 41.40 -32.37
#